data_a831828387539cfd64f6dca559e445de
#
_entry.id   a831828387539cfd64f6dca559e445de
#
_cell.length_a   1.000
_cell.length_b   1.000
_cell.length_c   1.000
_cell.angle_alpha   90.00
_cell.angle_beta   90.00
_cell.angle_gamma   90.00
#
_symmetry.space_group_name_H-M   'P 1'
#
loop_
_entity.id
_entity.type
_entity.pdbx_description
1 polymer ?
#
loop_
_entity_poly.entity_id
_entity_poly.type
_entity_poly.pdbx_seq_one_letter_code
_entity_poly.pdbx_strand_id
1 'polypeptide(L)'
;RDPLWSRGLGDVYKRQRQRGSASRRIDRPDMYYPIYVSADGTAVSVDPREGWHEVLPRKSDGTDGRWMWGRDKCRRDNALLAARWIERRGEYDVFVKDPLVKGGSERLRKFKSVWDGRGFNNQNGTQEVKALLGGDYMSFPKPVQLMREVVLLGAPEGGTVLDFFAGSSSMAHAVMQVNQEDGRARPFIMVQLDEALDESSDAGKAGYRTVAALSRERIRRAGAKVLKDAGLGAEGLDVGFRALRVDTTNMTDVLRVPDATDQQTLADMEDSVKPDRTGEDLLFQILIEWGLELAMPVVCEELEGDEVYVVDDGALIAFFGSEVSPDLVRAMARREPLRAVFRDSGFASDDARINAEQIFREL
;
A
#
# COMPACT_ATOMS: atom_id res chain seq x y z
N ARG A 1 -12.33 14.13 23.29
CA ARG A 1 -13.00 12.96 22.67
C ARG A 1 -13.77 13.50 21.49
N ASP A 2 -13.35 13.16 20.28
CA ASP A 2 -14.19 13.41 19.11
C ASP A 2 -15.44 12.54 19.23
N PRO A 3 -16.62 13.09 19.06
CA PRO A 3 -17.85 12.33 19.20
C PRO A 3 -17.89 11.18 18.18
N LEU A 4 -18.39 10.03 18.60
CA LEU A 4 -18.50 8.77 17.81
C LEU A 4 -19.20 8.90 16.42
N TRP A 5 -19.83 10.04 16.16
CA TRP A 5 -20.52 10.35 14.91
C TRP A 5 -19.62 10.89 13.78
N SER A 6 -18.32 11.06 14.01
CA SER A 6 -17.32 11.38 12.97
C SER A 6 -16.68 10.14 12.33
N ARG A 7 -17.06 8.93 12.77
CA ARG A 7 -16.57 7.64 12.28
C ARG A 7 -17.66 6.90 11.54
N GLY A 8 -18.06 7.36 10.42
CA GLY A 8 -18.98 6.65 9.55
C GLY A 8 -19.20 7.50 8.32
N LEU A 9 -19.62 6.89 7.25
CA LEU A 9 -20.07 7.48 5.99
C LEU A 9 -21.20 8.51 6.24
N GLY A 10 -20.89 9.63 6.91
CA GLY A 10 -21.88 10.60 7.34
C GLY A 10 -21.42 12.04 7.20
N ASP A 11 -22.39 12.93 7.15
CA ASP A 11 -22.19 14.38 7.08
C ASP A 11 -21.30 14.90 8.21
N VAL A 12 -20.36 15.77 7.88
CA VAL A 12 -19.55 16.48 8.87
C VAL A 12 -20.31 17.70 9.35
N TYR A 13 -20.41 17.88 10.68
CA TYR A 13 -21.10 19.02 11.28
C TYR A 13 -20.10 20.06 11.73
N LYS A 14 -20.18 21.26 11.20
CA LYS A 14 -19.40 22.43 11.62
C LYS A 14 -20.29 23.36 12.44
N ARG A 15 -19.77 23.90 13.54
CA ARG A 15 -20.51 24.92 14.28
C ARG A 15 -20.82 26.11 13.39
N GLN A 16 -22.08 26.57 13.42
CA GLN A 16 -22.53 27.76 12.70
C GLN A 16 -21.89 29.03 13.29
N ARG A 17 -21.50 29.00 14.56
CA ARG A 17 -20.81 30.11 15.20
C ARG A 17 -19.38 30.26 14.69
N GLN A 18 -19.03 31.47 14.24
CA GLN A 18 -17.70 31.81 13.72
C GLN A 18 -16.63 31.68 14.81
N ARG A 19 -15.45 31.20 14.42
CA ARG A 19 -14.26 31.11 15.27
C ARG A 19 -13.11 31.94 14.67
N GLY A 20 -12.09 32.21 15.47
CA GLY A 20 -10.89 32.92 15.04
C GLY A 20 -10.96 34.43 15.21
N SER A 21 -10.09 35.18 14.56
CA SER A 21 -9.87 36.62 14.77
C SER A 21 -11.09 37.49 14.51
N ALA A 22 -11.89 37.22 13.48
CA ALA A 22 -13.09 37.99 13.14
C ALA A 22 -14.37 37.30 13.65
N SER A 23 -14.42 36.92 14.92
CA SER A 23 -15.50 36.10 15.48
C SER A 23 -16.44 36.85 16.43
N ARG A 24 -16.21 38.14 16.65
CA ARG A 24 -17.01 38.99 17.56
C ARG A 24 -18.18 39.63 16.83
N ARG A 25 -19.22 39.98 17.57
CA ARG A 25 -20.37 40.73 17.07
C ARG A 25 -19.96 42.05 16.39
N ILE A 26 -18.98 42.76 16.96
CA ILE A 26 -18.50 44.03 16.43
C ILE A 26 -17.89 43.90 15.02
N ASP A 27 -17.31 42.76 14.69
CA ASP A 27 -16.69 42.54 13.39
C ASP A 27 -17.72 42.49 12.25
N ARG A 28 -18.93 41.98 12.53
CA ARG A 28 -20.09 41.94 11.62
C ARG A 28 -21.39 41.90 12.43
N PRO A 29 -21.96 43.07 12.80
CA PRO A 29 -23.15 43.14 13.63
C PRO A 29 -24.37 42.45 13.06
N ASP A 30 -24.56 42.46 11.71
CA ASP A 30 -25.68 41.84 11.03
C ASP A 30 -25.67 40.32 11.12
N MET A 31 -24.55 39.74 11.52
CA MET A 31 -24.41 38.28 11.73
C MET A 31 -24.72 37.88 13.20
N TYR A 32 -25.20 38.80 14.01
CA TYR A 32 -25.67 38.56 15.38
C TYR A 32 -27.20 38.64 15.39
N TYR A 33 -27.85 37.47 15.35
CA TYR A 33 -29.30 37.36 15.35
C TYR A 33 -29.70 36.02 15.97
N PRO A 34 -30.94 35.89 16.48
CA PRO A 34 -31.42 34.64 17.02
C PRO A 34 -31.65 33.60 15.92
N ILE A 35 -31.32 32.34 16.23
CA ILE A 35 -31.75 31.15 15.53
C ILE A 35 -32.62 30.36 16.51
N TYR A 36 -33.76 29.87 16.04
CA TYR A 36 -34.73 29.16 16.88
C TYR A 36 -34.61 27.67 16.66
N VAL A 37 -34.66 26.90 17.74
CA VAL A 37 -34.57 25.44 17.75
C VAL A 37 -35.84 24.87 18.36
N SER A 38 -36.46 23.89 17.71
CA SER A 38 -37.64 23.22 18.23
C SER A 38 -37.40 22.61 19.61
N ALA A 39 -38.47 22.46 20.40
CA ALA A 39 -38.37 21.91 21.76
C ALA A 39 -37.70 20.55 21.83
N ASP A 40 -37.87 19.72 20.79
CA ASP A 40 -37.24 18.41 20.64
C ASP A 40 -35.83 18.44 20.00
N GLY A 41 -35.33 19.61 19.59
CA GLY A 41 -34.02 19.81 18.97
C GLY A 41 -33.90 19.32 17.53
N THR A 42 -34.98 18.91 16.89
CA THR A 42 -34.94 18.30 15.56
C THR A 42 -34.99 19.32 14.41
N ALA A 43 -35.57 20.48 14.63
CA ALA A 43 -35.76 21.52 13.62
C ALA A 43 -35.10 22.85 14.03
N VAL A 44 -34.68 23.61 13.00
CA VAL A 44 -34.03 24.92 13.15
C VAL A 44 -34.73 25.94 12.27
N SER A 45 -34.90 27.17 12.73
CA SER A 45 -35.49 28.28 11.98
C SER A 45 -34.80 29.61 12.31
N VAL A 46 -34.75 30.55 11.38
CA VAL A 46 -34.34 31.93 11.60
C VAL A 46 -35.52 32.84 11.88
N ASP A 47 -36.73 32.34 11.69
CA ASP A 47 -37.98 33.05 11.99
C ASP A 47 -38.50 32.55 13.33
N PRO A 48 -39.00 33.45 14.22
CA PRO A 48 -39.49 33.08 15.53
C PRO A 48 -40.68 32.12 15.43
N ARG A 49 -40.72 31.17 16.38
CA ARG A 49 -41.81 30.21 16.51
C ARG A 49 -42.15 30.03 17.98
N GLU A 50 -43.41 29.98 18.30
CA GLU A 50 -43.87 29.79 19.67
C GLU A 50 -43.41 28.44 20.24
N GLY A 51 -42.89 28.43 21.44
CA GLY A 51 -42.37 27.22 22.12
C GLY A 51 -40.98 26.78 21.67
N TRP A 52 -40.31 27.55 20.81
CA TRP A 52 -38.95 27.21 20.37
C TRP A 52 -37.90 27.91 21.22
N HIS A 53 -36.74 27.27 21.38
CA HIS A 53 -35.59 27.82 22.10
C HIS A 53 -34.86 28.84 21.24
N GLU A 54 -34.63 30.02 21.76
CA GLU A 54 -33.81 31.05 21.13
C GLU A 54 -32.33 30.76 21.37
N VAL A 55 -31.53 30.70 20.33
CA VAL A 55 -30.10 30.46 20.36
C VAL A 55 -29.35 31.63 19.73
N LEU A 56 -28.50 32.26 20.52
CA LEU A 56 -27.63 33.35 20.09
C LEU A 56 -26.19 32.86 19.94
N PRO A 57 -25.36 33.50 19.09
CA PRO A 57 -23.98 33.08 18.85
C PRO A 57 -23.03 33.49 19.99
N ARG A 58 -23.33 33.10 21.22
CA ARG A 58 -22.50 33.39 22.39
C ARG A 58 -21.25 32.52 22.43
N LYS A 59 -20.12 33.10 22.79
CA LYS A 59 -18.86 32.38 22.98
C LYS A 59 -18.83 31.66 24.32
N SER A 60 -17.84 30.80 24.51
CA SER A 60 -17.63 30.05 25.75
C SER A 60 -17.27 30.94 26.96
N ASP A 61 -16.78 32.14 26.71
CA ASP A 61 -16.45 33.18 27.70
C ASP A 61 -17.65 34.11 28.00
N GLY A 62 -18.84 33.80 27.43
CA GLY A 62 -20.06 34.61 27.61
C GLY A 62 -20.16 35.83 26.71
N THR A 63 -19.12 36.17 25.94
CA THR A 63 -19.14 37.33 25.04
C THR A 63 -19.95 37.06 23.77
N ASP A 64 -20.46 38.13 23.15
CA ASP A 64 -21.20 38.07 21.89
C ASP A 64 -20.29 37.71 20.74
N GLY A 65 -20.59 36.59 20.11
CA GLY A 65 -19.99 36.11 18.87
C GLY A 65 -20.78 36.55 17.65
N ARG A 66 -20.62 35.84 16.56
CA ARG A 66 -21.43 35.95 15.34
C ARG A 66 -21.62 34.63 14.64
N TRP A 67 -22.66 34.55 13.83
CA TRP A 67 -22.84 33.39 12.93
C TRP A 67 -21.92 33.46 11.73
N MET A 68 -21.70 32.31 11.08
CA MET A 68 -20.99 32.21 9.78
C MET A 68 -21.91 32.62 8.62
N TRP A 69 -23.19 32.25 8.68
CA TRP A 69 -24.17 32.54 7.67
C TRP A 69 -25.08 33.68 8.07
N GLY A 70 -25.47 34.53 7.12
CA GLY A 70 -26.52 35.52 7.29
C GLY A 70 -27.91 34.89 7.28
N ARG A 71 -28.93 35.62 7.72
CA ARG A 71 -30.32 35.14 7.83
C ARG A 71 -30.87 34.58 6.53
N ASP A 72 -30.65 35.25 5.40
CA ASP A 72 -31.14 34.79 4.10
C ASP A 72 -30.54 33.47 3.67
N LYS A 73 -29.25 33.31 3.92
CA LYS A 73 -28.56 32.03 3.66
C LYS A 73 -29.11 30.92 4.56
N CYS A 74 -29.34 31.21 5.85
CA CYS A 74 -29.92 30.24 6.77
C CYS A 74 -31.33 29.81 6.34
N ARG A 75 -32.12 30.77 5.84
CA ARG A 75 -33.47 30.51 5.32
C ARG A 75 -33.46 29.60 4.09
N ARG A 76 -32.65 29.99 3.11
CA ARG A 76 -32.52 29.24 1.87
C ARG A 76 -31.96 27.83 2.07
N ASP A 77 -30.93 27.69 2.86
CA ASP A 77 -30.16 26.47 3.06
C ASP A 77 -30.53 25.79 4.40
N ASN A 78 -31.74 25.99 4.90
CA ASN A 78 -32.18 25.55 6.22
C ASN A 78 -32.03 24.04 6.46
N ALA A 79 -32.24 23.23 5.43
CA ALA A 79 -32.05 21.77 5.49
C ALA A 79 -30.61 21.33 5.88
N LEU A 80 -29.65 22.24 5.70
CA LEU A 80 -28.27 22.02 6.11
C LEU A 80 -27.98 22.45 7.55
N LEU A 81 -28.95 23.05 8.25
CA LEU A 81 -28.80 23.40 9.67
C LEU A 81 -29.24 22.24 10.56
N ALA A 82 -28.54 22.06 11.67
CA ALA A 82 -28.89 21.10 12.70
C ALA A 82 -28.62 21.69 14.07
N ALA A 83 -29.46 21.39 15.03
CA ALA A 83 -29.25 21.76 16.42
C ALA A 83 -28.71 20.59 17.22
N ARG A 84 -27.98 20.90 18.30
CA ARG A 84 -27.52 19.91 19.29
C ARG A 84 -27.54 20.51 20.66
N TRP A 85 -28.04 19.74 21.60
CA TRP A 85 -27.93 20.08 23.02
C TRP A 85 -26.48 19.92 23.48
N ILE A 86 -25.97 20.93 24.18
CA ILE A 86 -24.61 20.93 24.72
C ILE A 86 -24.75 20.88 26.26
N GLU A 87 -24.71 19.67 26.80
CA GLU A 87 -24.90 19.40 28.24
C GLU A 87 -24.07 20.32 29.15
N ARG A 88 -22.78 20.51 28.80
CA ARG A 88 -21.87 21.36 29.57
C ARG A 88 -22.36 22.83 29.73
N ARG A 89 -23.19 23.30 28.79
CA ARG A 89 -23.69 24.67 28.76
C ARG A 89 -25.18 24.77 29.08
N GLY A 90 -25.90 23.66 29.09
CA GLY A 90 -27.33 23.61 29.27
C GLY A 90 -28.11 24.35 28.17
N GLU A 91 -27.60 24.37 26.95
CA GLU A 91 -28.22 25.11 25.84
C GLU A 91 -28.01 24.40 24.51
N TYR A 92 -28.84 24.72 23.52
CA TYR A 92 -28.61 24.29 22.15
C TYR A 92 -27.48 25.09 21.49
N ASP A 93 -26.73 24.44 20.59
CA ASP A 93 -25.80 25.08 19.65
C ASP A 93 -26.19 24.66 18.22
N VAL A 94 -26.00 25.55 17.25
CA VAL A 94 -26.38 25.33 15.86
C VAL A 94 -25.17 24.94 15.02
N PHE A 95 -25.36 23.95 14.18
CA PHE A 95 -24.34 23.36 13.31
C PHE A 95 -24.80 23.44 11.86
N VAL A 96 -23.83 23.49 10.95
CA VAL A 96 -24.04 23.33 9.52
C VAL A 96 -23.61 21.93 9.12
N LYS A 97 -24.49 21.21 8.46
CA LYS A 97 -24.17 19.97 7.76
C LYS A 97 -23.28 20.31 6.57
N ASP A 98 -22.16 19.64 6.48
CA ASP A 98 -21.25 19.72 5.35
C ASP A 98 -21.21 18.33 4.70
N PRO A 99 -21.99 18.10 3.64
CA PRO A 99 -22.12 16.79 3.02
C PRO A 99 -20.76 16.26 2.55
N LEU A 100 -20.59 14.95 2.63
CA LEU A 100 -19.38 14.26 2.17
C LEU A 100 -19.20 14.44 0.66
N VAL A 101 -20.30 14.40 -0.08
CA VAL A 101 -20.35 14.63 -1.52
C VAL A 101 -21.00 15.98 -1.80
N LYS A 102 -20.32 16.85 -2.50
CA LYS A 102 -20.84 18.17 -2.90
C LYS A 102 -20.64 18.37 -4.39
N GLY A 103 -21.74 18.55 -5.11
CA GLY A 103 -21.68 18.76 -6.57
C GLY A 103 -21.12 17.55 -7.35
N GLY A 104 -21.35 16.33 -6.86
CA GLY A 104 -20.84 15.10 -7.50
C GLY A 104 -19.39 14.75 -7.18
N SER A 105 -18.68 15.61 -6.45
CA SER A 105 -17.30 15.33 -6.05
C SER A 105 -17.21 15.03 -4.56
N GLU A 106 -16.40 14.03 -4.19
CA GLU A 106 -16.07 13.74 -2.82
C GLU A 106 -15.23 14.87 -2.21
N ARG A 107 -15.42 15.08 -0.93
CA ARG A 107 -14.68 16.10 -0.21
C ARG A 107 -13.27 15.67 0.08
N LEU A 108 -12.29 16.34 -0.53
CA LEU A 108 -10.88 16.11 -0.24
C LEU A 108 -10.49 16.67 1.14
N ARG A 109 -9.78 15.86 1.92
CA ARG A 109 -9.14 16.28 3.16
C ARG A 109 -7.79 16.92 2.83
N LYS A 110 -7.57 18.14 3.31
CA LYS A 110 -6.24 18.74 3.23
C LYS A 110 -5.33 18.12 4.27
N PHE A 111 -4.16 17.69 3.85
CA PHE A 111 -3.10 17.26 4.77
C PHE A 111 -2.64 18.45 5.62
N LYS A 112 -2.30 18.15 6.86
CA LYS A 112 -1.70 19.15 7.76
C LYS A 112 -0.19 19.17 7.53
N SER A 113 0.46 20.32 7.72
CA SER A 113 1.92 20.45 7.73
C SER A 113 2.57 19.83 8.98
N VAL A 114 1.81 19.71 10.06
CA VAL A 114 2.25 19.06 11.31
C VAL A 114 1.35 17.87 11.61
N TRP A 115 1.95 16.72 11.86
CA TRP A 115 1.28 15.46 12.16
C TRP A 115 1.48 15.10 13.63
N ASP A 116 0.62 15.66 14.48
CA ASP A 116 0.64 15.59 15.95
C ASP A 116 -0.42 14.64 16.54
N GLY A 117 -1.10 13.87 15.70
CA GLY A 117 -2.14 12.94 16.12
C GLY A 117 -1.59 11.76 16.93
N ARG A 118 -2.40 11.25 17.88
CA ARG A 118 -2.05 10.08 18.70
C ARG A 118 -1.66 8.84 17.87
N GLY A 119 -2.23 8.67 16.66
CA GLY A 119 -1.92 7.59 15.74
C GLY A 119 -0.50 7.62 15.18
N PHE A 120 0.20 8.73 15.27
CA PHE A 120 1.56 8.91 14.75
C PHE A 120 2.67 8.64 15.78
N ASN A 121 2.29 8.26 17.00
CA ASN A 121 3.25 7.94 18.04
C ASN A 121 3.94 6.60 17.74
N ASN A 122 5.27 6.54 17.86
CA ASN A 122 6.07 5.33 17.66
C ASN A 122 5.65 4.17 18.56
N GLN A 123 5.09 4.44 19.73
CA GLN A 123 4.53 3.39 20.61
C GLN A 123 3.46 2.54 19.90
N ASN A 124 2.70 3.13 18.99
CA ASN A 124 1.73 2.36 18.19
C ASN A 124 2.43 1.39 17.26
N GLY A 125 3.57 1.78 16.65
CA GLY A 125 4.36 0.88 15.83
C GLY A 125 4.85 -0.36 16.59
N THR A 126 5.34 -0.16 17.82
CA THR A 126 5.73 -1.28 18.71
C THR A 126 4.56 -2.20 19.03
N GLN A 127 3.39 -1.63 19.35
CA GLN A 127 2.18 -2.41 19.61
C GLN A 127 1.71 -3.17 18.37
N GLU A 128 1.82 -2.58 17.18
CA GLU A 128 1.47 -3.23 15.91
C GLU A 128 2.39 -4.42 15.60
N VAL A 129 3.71 -4.26 15.79
CA VAL A 129 4.68 -5.35 15.65
C VAL A 129 4.36 -6.47 16.62
N LYS A 130 4.14 -6.14 17.89
CA LYS A 130 3.78 -7.12 18.93
C LYS A 130 2.48 -7.86 18.62
N ALA A 131 1.47 -7.14 18.12
CA ALA A 131 0.19 -7.75 17.75
C ALA A 131 0.29 -8.69 16.54
N LEU A 132 1.15 -8.36 15.56
CA LEU A 132 1.34 -9.17 14.36
C LEU A 132 2.29 -10.35 14.58
N LEU A 133 3.41 -10.11 15.23
CA LEU A 133 4.50 -11.09 15.35
C LEU A 133 4.51 -11.85 16.68
N GLY A 134 3.82 -11.34 17.70
CA GLY A 134 3.72 -11.95 19.02
C GLY A 134 4.72 -11.45 20.06
N GLY A 135 5.64 -10.53 19.68
CA GLY A 135 6.65 -9.99 20.60
C GLY A 135 7.18 -8.62 20.16
N ASP A 136 7.94 -7.99 21.04
CA ASP A 136 8.62 -6.72 20.77
C ASP A 136 9.98 -7.00 20.12
N TYR A 137 9.93 -7.34 18.84
CA TYR A 137 11.08 -7.83 18.07
C TYR A 137 11.84 -6.75 17.31
N MET A 138 11.40 -5.51 17.37
CA MET A 138 12.00 -4.42 16.58
C MET A 138 12.03 -3.12 17.37
N SER A 139 13.18 -2.48 17.42
CA SER A 139 13.33 -1.17 18.04
C SER A 139 12.72 -0.07 17.17
N PHE A 140 11.88 0.76 17.76
CA PHE A 140 11.30 1.96 17.17
C PHE A 140 10.61 1.77 15.79
N PRO A 141 9.77 0.75 15.60
CA PRO A 141 9.08 0.59 14.33
C PRO A 141 8.13 1.77 14.09
N LYS A 142 8.04 2.20 12.84
CA LYS A 142 7.13 3.30 12.48
C LYS A 142 5.68 2.82 12.54
N PRO A 143 4.75 3.64 13.07
CA PRO A 143 3.34 3.27 13.09
C PRO A 143 2.75 3.25 11.68
N VAL A 144 1.91 2.26 11.39
CA VAL A 144 1.27 2.07 10.09
C VAL A 144 0.43 3.30 9.71
N GLN A 145 -0.24 3.92 10.69
CA GLN A 145 -1.03 5.13 10.45
C GLN A 145 -0.20 6.29 9.87
N LEU A 146 1.05 6.45 10.30
CA LEU A 146 1.97 7.45 9.74
C LEU A 146 2.33 7.09 8.30
N MET A 147 2.68 5.83 8.04
CA MET A 147 3.04 5.36 6.70
C MET A 147 1.86 5.45 5.73
N ARG A 148 0.64 5.21 6.20
CA ARG A 148 -0.58 5.39 5.40
C ARG A 148 -0.77 6.85 4.92
N GLU A 149 -0.57 7.83 5.80
CA GLU A 149 -0.63 9.25 5.40
C GLU A 149 0.46 9.58 4.36
N VAL A 150 1.65 8.97 4.46
CA VAL A 150 2.72 9.12 3.46
C VAL A 150 2.30 8.53 2.11
N VAL A 151 1.74 7.32 2.10
CA VAL A 151 1.23 6.67 0.87
C VAL A 151 0.13 7.50 0.22
N LEU A 152 -0.87 7.92 1.00
CA LEU A 152 -1.99 8.74 0.50
C LEU A 152 -1.55 10.10 -0.04
N LEU A 153 -0.46 10.66 0.49
CA LEU A 153 0.08 11.96 0.05
C LEU A 153 0.93 11.83 -1.22
N GLY A 154 1.74 10.77 -1.30
CA GLY A 154 2.83 10.69 -2.27
C GLY A 154 2.65 9.65 -3.38
N ALA A 155 1.79 8.64 -3.20
CA ALA A 155 1.64 7.54 -4.15
C ALA A 155 0.29 7.61 -4.89
N PRO A 156 0.26 8.05 -6.16
CA PRO A 156 -0.94 8.00 -6.99
C PRO A 156 -1.34 6.56 -7.30
N GLU A 157 -2.49 6.38 -7.97
CA GLU A 157 -2.89 5.09 -8.51
C GLU A 157 -1.83 4.52 -9.45
N GLY A 158 -1.51 3.23 -9.30
CA GLY A 158 -0.45 2.56 -10.07
C GLY A 158 0.97 2.99 -9.72
N GLY A 159 1.14 3.95 -8.80
CA GLY A 159 2.46 4.41 -8.37
C GLY A 159 3.19 3.39 -7.50
N THR A 160 4.43 3.07 -7.83
CA THR A 160 5.27 2.17 -7.04
C THR A 160 5.81 2.87 -5.80
N VAL A 161 5.67 2.23 -4.64
CA VAL A 161 6.21 2.71 -3.36
C VAL A 161 7.55 2.03 -3.07
N LEU A 162 8.62 2.80 -3.07
CA LEU A 162 9.98 2.32 -2.76
C LEU A 162 10.39 2.76 -1.36
N ASP A 163 10.79 1.80 -0.51
CA ASP A 163 11.40 2.02 0.80
C ASP A 163 12.71 1.23 0.89
N PHE A 164 13.84 1.92 0.77
CA PHE A 164 15.16 1.28 0.80
C PHE A 164 15.81 1.25 2.20
N PHE A 165 15.04 1.57 3.23
CA PHE A 165 15.36 1.34 4.64
C PHE A 165 14.17 0.72 5.35
N ALA A 166 13.64 -0.37 4.79
CA ALA A 166 12.34 -0.94 5.13
C ALA A 166 12.17 -1.30 6.63
N GLY A 167 13.27 -1.63 7.31
CA GLY A 167 13.26 -1.98 8.72
C GLY A 167 12.26 -3.11 8.99
N SER A 168 11.20 -2.81 9.72
CA SER A 168 10.10 -3.75 9.97
C SER A 168 9.04 -3.79 8.87
N SER A 169 9.23 -3.12 7.74
CA SER A 169 8.27 -3.03 6.62
C SER A 169 6.88 -2.49 6.99
N SER A 170 6.84 -1.48 7.85
CA SER A 170 5.59 -0.76 8.15
C SER A 170 4.98 -0.13 6.90
N MET A 171 5.81 0.28 5.95
CA MET A 171 5.39 0.87 4.69
C MET A 171 4.60 -0.14 3.83
N ALA A 172 5.09 -1.39 3.67
CA ALA A 172 4.39 -2.43 2.93
C ALA A 172 2.99 -2.70 3.54
N HIS A 173 2.91 -2.80 4.87
CA HIS A 173 1.63 -2.94 5.56
C HIS A 173 0.68 -1.76 5.27
N ALA A 174 1.21 -0.54 5.28
CA ALA A 174 0.42 0.66 4.97
C ALA A 174 -0.08 0.67 3.52
N VAL A 175 0.77 0.27 2.55
CA VAL A 175 0.37 0.18 1.13
C VAL A 175 -0.77 -0.81 0.96
N MET A 176 -0.66 -2.03 1.52
CA MET A 176 -1.72 -3.04 1.44
C MET A 176 -3.05 -2.53 2.05
N GLN A 177 -3.00 -1.83 3.19
CA GLN A 177 -4.20 -1.24 3.78
C GLN A 177 -4.83 -0.15 2.91
N VAL A 178 -4.01 0.75 2.35
CA VAL A 178 -4.51 1.83 1.48
C VAL A 178 -5.11 1.26 0.20
N ASN A 179 -4.47 0.25 -0.41
CA ASN A 179 -5.00 -0.45 -1.58
C ASN A 179 -6.35 -1.11 -1.28
N GLN A 180 -6.49 -1.73 -0.12
CA GLN A 180 -7.75 -2.32 0.32
C GLN A 180 -8.85 -1.27 0.53
N GLU A 181 -8.51 -0.09 1.05
CA GLU A 181 -9.49 0.94 1.37
C GLU A 181 -10.01 1.71 0.15
N ASP A 182 -9.13 1.99 -0.81
CA ASP A 182 -9.47 2.80 -1.98
C ASP A 182 -9.64 1.99 -3.27
N GLY A 183 -9.40 0.67 -3.21
CA GLY A 183 -9.54 -0.24 -4.35
C GLY A 183 -8.50 -0.05 -5.45
N ARG A 184 -7.38 0.63 -5.14
CA ARG A 184 -6.33 0.92 -6.13
C ARG A 184 -5.16 -0.03 -5.95
N ALA A 185 -4.45 -0.30 -7.04
CA ALA A 185 -3.24 -1.11 -7.03
C ALA A 185 -2.00 -0.21 -6.98
N ARG A 186 -1.24 -0.32 -5.88
CA ARG A 186 0.09 0.28 -5.74
C ARG A 186 1.06 -0.83 -5.38
N PRO A 187 1.99 -1.19 -6.26
CA PRO A 187 3.07 -2.10 -5.91
C PRO A 187 4.04 -1.45 -4.93
N PHE A 188 4.77 -2.29 -4.19
CA PHE A 188 5.81 -1.82 -3.28
C PHE A 188 7.13 -2.57 -3.49
N ILE A 189 8.24 -1.87 -3.26
CA ILE A 189 9.60 -2.42 -3.24
C ILE A 189 10.22 -2.06 -1.89
N MET A 190 10.51 -3.08 -1.09
CA MET A 190 11.09 -2.95 0.24
C MET A 190 12.52 -3.47 0.23
N VAL A 191 13.49 -2.61 0.48
CA VAL A 191 14.91 -2.99 0.54
C VAL A 191 15.38 -2.97 1.99
N GLN A 192 15.97 -4.06 2.44
CA GLN A 192 16.52 -4.20 3.77
C GLN A 192 17.85 -4.94 3.71
N LEU A 193 18.86 -4.42 4.40
CA LEU A 193 20.12 -5.12 4.60
C LEU A 193 19.86 -6.43 5.36
N ASP A 194 20.61 -7.48 5.04
CA ASP A 194 20.53 -8.77 5.71
C ASP A 194 21.32 -8.70 7.05
N GLU A 195 20.93 -7.75 7.88
CA GLU A 195 21.51 -7.47 9.17
C GLU A 195 21.14 -8.58 10.17
N ALA A 196 22.17 -9.23 10.71
CA ALA A 196 21.97 -10.32 11.67
C ALA A 196 21.37 -9.82 12.98
N LEU A 197 20.42 -10.55 13.51
CA LEU A 197 19.86 -10.34 14.84
C LEU A 197 20.63 -11.15 15.87
N ASP A 198 20.83 -10.57 17.05
CA ASP A 198 21.44 -11.26 18.18
C ASP A 198 20.56 -12.45 18.61
N GLU A 199 21.15 -13.65 18.65
CA GLU A 199 20.46 -14.88 19.05
C GLU A 199 19.92 -14.81 20.50
N SER A 200 20.53 -13.99 21.36
CA SER A 200 20.07 -13.76 22.73
C SER A 200 18.89 -12.79 22.81
N SER A 201 18.63 -12.01 21.77
CA SER A 201 17.49 -11.09 21.69
C SER A 201 16.16 -11.83 21.65
N ASP A 202 15.06 -11.15 21.98
CA ASP A 202 13.72 -11.74 21.88
C ASP A 202 13.38 -12.19 20.46
N ALA A 203 13.82 -11.43 19.45
CA ALA A 203 13.66 -11.77 18.04
C ALA A 203 14.48 -13.02 17.66
N GLY A 204 15.74 -13.12 18.11
CA GLY A 204 16.61 -14.27 17.89
C GLY A 204 16.04 -15.53 18.53
N LYS A 205 15.58 -15.47 19.79
CA LYS A 205 14.90 -16.56 20.52
C LYS A 205 13.60 -17.00 19.83
N ALA A 206 12.91 -16.07 19.13
CA ALA A 206 11.72 -16.37 18.32
C ALA A 206 12.06 -17.00 16.96
N GLY A 207 13.34 -17.20 16.63
CA GLY A 207 13.80 -17.85 15.40
C GLY A 207 14.10 -16.91 14.24
N TYR A 208 14.02 -15.59 14.43
CA TYR A 208 14.42 -14.62 13.39
C TYR A 208 15.94 -14.43 13.41
N ARG A 209 16.58 -14.76 12.28
CA ARG A 209 18.04 -14.63 12.15
C ARG A 209 18.47 -13.26 11.68
N THR A 210 17.65 -12.58 10.87
CA THR A 210 17.97 -11.26 10.31
C THR A 210 16.76 -10.33 10.37
N VAL A 211 17.02 -9.01 10.29
CA VAL A 211 15.97 -8.00 10.18
C VAL A 211 15.13 -8.22 8.93
N ALA A 212 15.74 -8.62 7.81
CA ALA A 212 15.04 -8.94 6.58
C ALA A 212 14.08 -10.13 6.73
N ALA A 213 14.45 -11.17 7.50
CA ALA A 213 13.58 -12.31 7.79
C ALA A 213 12.35 -11.91 8.62
N LEU A 214 12.56 -11.09 9.64
CA LEU A 214 11.49 -10.51 10.46
C LEU A 214 10.56 -9.62 9.62
N SER A 215 11.12 -8.80 8.75
CA SER A 215 10.41 -7.93 7.82
C SER A 215 9.48 -8.73 6.89
N ARG A 216 9.99 -9.79 6.25
CA ARG A 216 9.20 -10.68 5.39
C ARG A 216 8.01 -11.31 6.13
N GLU A 217 8.26 -11.79 7.35
CA GLU A 217 7.19 -12.38 8.16
C GLU A 217 6.14 -11.35 8.56
N ARG A 218 6.54 -10.12 8.86
CA ARG A 218 5.59 -9.03 9.11
C ARG A 218 4.74 -8.74 7.89
N ILE A 219 5.31 -8.66 6.69
CA ILE A 219 4.55 -8.42 5.45
C ILE A 219 3.51 -9.53 5.27
N ARG A 220 3.90 -10.80 5.43
CA ARG A 220 3.02 -11.96 5.30
C ARG A 220 1.82 -11.89 6.25
N ARG A 221 2.09 -11.62 7.53
CA ARG A 221 1.03 -11.51 8.55
C ARG A 221 0.16 -10.27 8.38
N ALA A 222 0.76 -9.17 7.93
CA ALA A 222 0.01 -7.96 7.62
C ALA A 222 -0.94 -8.20 6.43
N GLY A 223 -0.48 -8.86 5.37
CA GLY A 223 -1.32 -9.25 4.22
C GLY A 223 -2.48 -10.14 4.65
N ALA A 224 -2.21 -11.20 5.41
CA ALA A 224 -3.26 -12.07 5.95
C ALA A 224 -4.28 -11.31 6.81
N LYS A 225 -3.81 -10.34 7.62
CA LYS A 225 -4.69 -9.48 8.41
C LYS A 225 -5.54 -8.57 7.53
N VAL A 226 -4.97 -7.96 6.51
CA VAL A 226 -5.68 -7.08 5.57
C VAL A 226 -6.78 -7.86 4.84
N LEU A 227 -6.50 -9.07 4.34
CA LEU A 227 -7.50 -9.93 3.72
C LEU A 227 -8.63 -10.30 4.69
N LYS A 228 -8.28 -10.65 5.94
CA LYS A 228 -9.27 -10.97 6.97
C LYS A 228 -10.16 -9.76 7.30
N ASP A 229 -9.57 -8.58 7.43
CA ASP A 229 -10.29 -7.34 7.76
C ASP A 229 -11.18 -6.87 6.58
N ALA A 230 -10.78 -7.16 5.34
CA ALA A 230 -11.55 -6.87 4.12
C ALA A 230 -12.80 -7.76 3.96
N GLY A 231 -12.81 -8.98 4.52
CA GLY A 231 -13.94 -9.90 4.42
C GLY A 231 -14.36 -10.15 2.97
N LEU A 232 -15.61 -9.83 2.63
CA LEU A 232 -16.12 -9.99 1.25
C LEU A 232 -15.46 -9.05 0.23
N GLY A 233 -14.80 -7.99 0.67
CA GLY A 233 -14.05 -7.06 -0.19
C GLY A 233 -12.61 -7.51 -0.47
N ALA A 234 -12.23 -8.73 -0.10
CA ALA A 234 -10.89 -9.27 -0.33
C ALA A 234 -10.67 -9.80 -1.75
N GLU A 235 -11.74 -9.97 -2.54
CA GLU A 235 -11.67 -10.48 -3.90
C GLU A 235 -10.85 -9.54 -4.79
N GLY A 236 -9.83 -10.09 -5.47
CA GLY A 236 -8.91 -9.32 -6.32
C GLY A 236 -7.86 -8.48 -5.59
N LEU A 237 -7.79 -8.53 -4.24
CA LEU A 237 -6.78 -7.81 -3.48
C LEU A 237 -5.47 -8.57 -3.47
N ASP A 238 -4.44 -8.01 -4.12
CA ASP A 238 -3.09 -8.56 -4.08
C ASP A 238 -2.37 -8.12 -2.79
N VAL A 239 -2.01 -9.09 -1.96
CA VAL A 239 -1.17 -8.94 -0.76
C VAL A 239 0.10 -9.80 -0.84
N GLY A 240 0.35 -10.39 -2.00
CA GLY A 240 1.54 -11.18 -2.26
C GLY A 240 2.80 -10.31 -2.38
N PHE A 241 3.95 -10.96 -2.28
CA PHE A 241 5.25 -10.34 -2.56
C PHE A 241 6.28 -11.40 -2.89
N ARG A 242 7.30 -11.02 -3.64
CA ARG A 242 8.51 -11.81 -3.87
C ARG A 242 9.61 -11.36 -2.92
N ALA A 243 10.39 -12.32 -2.43
CA ALA A 243 11.56 -12.06 -1.61
C ALA A 243 12.80 -12.42 -2.43
N LEU A 244 13.53 -11.41 -2.84
CA LEU A 244 14.74 -11.54 -3.64
C LEU A 244 15.96 -11.17 -2.78
N ARG A 245 17.11 -11.73 -3.11
CA ARG A 245 18.39 -11.38 -2.52
C ARG A 245 19.29 -10.79 -3.61
N VAL A 246 19.88 -9.64 -3.34
CA VAL A 246 20.93 -9.10 -4.21
C VAL A 246 22.19 -9.93 -4.00
N ASP A 247 22.67 -10.53 -5.04
CA ASP A 247 23.86 -11.37 -5.06
C ASP A 247 24.72 -11.04 -6.29
N THR A 248 25.85 -11.72 -6.45
CA THR A 248 26.66 -11.67 -7.66
C THR A 248 25.91 -12.34 -8.82
N THR A 249 26.34 -12.05 -10.06
CA THR A 249 25.80 -12.73 -11.24
C THR A 249 25.72 -14.25 -11.06
N ASN A 250 24.75 -14.90 -11.71
CA ASN A 250 24.60 -16.36 -11.71
C ASN A 250 25.67 -17.06 -12.56
N MET A 251 26.43 -16.29 -13.33
CA MET A 251 27.49 -16.82 -14.18
C MET A 251 28.82 -16.85 -13.45
N THR A 252 29.65 -17.85 -13.77
CA THR A 252 31.04 -17.92 -13.35
C THR A 252 31.83 -16.79 -13.99
N ASP A 253 32.84 -16.27 -13.30
CA ASP A 253 33.72 -15.23 -13.86
C ASP A 253 34.59 -15.84 -14.96
N VAL A 254 34.37 -15.43 -16.20
CA VAL A 254 35.11 -15.85 -17.37
C VAL A 254 36.28 -14.93 -17.71
N LEU A 255 36.52 -13.85 -16.95
CA LEU A 255 37.65 -12.98 -17.13
C LEU A 255 38.94 -13.67 -16.64
N ARG A 256 39.56 -14.46 -17.49
CA ARG A 256 40.86 -15.11 -17.27
C ARG A 256 41.91 -14.49 -18.16
N VAL A 257 43.17 -14.41 -17.66
CA VAL A 257 44.27 -14.05 -18.51
C VAL A 257 44.54 -15.16 -19.52
N PRO A 258 44.76 -14.85 -20.81
CA PRO A 258 44.92 -15.86 -21.87
C PRO A 258 45.96 -16.94 -21.53
N ASP A 259 47.04 -16.59 -20.83
CA ASP A 259 48.14 -17.49 -20.44
C ASP A 259 47.72 -18.51 -19.35
N ALA A 260 46.55 -18.38 -18.74
CA ALA A 260 46.02 -19.28 -17.72
C ALA A 260 44.86 -20.15 -18.26
N THR A 261 44.62 -20.15 -19.56
CA THR A 261 43.54 -20.89 -20.21
C THR A 261 44.10 -22.12 -20.91
N ASP A 262 43.71 -23.32 -20.49
CA ASP A 262 43.99 -24.59 -21.15
C ASP A 262 42.71 -25.18 -21.80
N GLN A 263 42.85 -26.31 -22.48
CA GLN A 263 41.74 -26.94 -23.20
C GLN A 263 40.63 -27.47 -22.28
N GLN A 264 40.98 -27.82 -21.04
CA GLN A 264 40.02 -28.27 -20.03
C GLN A 264 39.25 -27.07 -19.47
N THR A 265 39.91 -25.93 -19.35
CA THR A 265 39.30 -24.66 -18.96
C THR A 265 38.31 -24.14 -20.03
N LEU A 266 38.55 -24.42 -21.32
CA LEU A 266 37.62 -24.11 -22.42
C LEU A 266 36.35 -24.96 -22.35
N ALA A 267 36.49 -26.25 -22.01
CA ALA A 267 35.33 -27.13 -21.81
C ALA A 267 34.49 -26.71 -20.58
N ASP A 268 35.16 -26.27 -19.51
CA ASP A 268 34.47 -25.70 -18.30
C ASP A 268 33.78 -24.38 -18.59
N MET A 269 34.07 -23.69 -19.69
CA MET A 269 33.40 -22.46 -20.13
C MET A 269 32.06 -22.75 -20.85
N GLU A 270 31.83 -23.97 -21.29
CA GLU A 270 30.57 -24.38 -21.92
C GLU A 270 29.40 -24.35 -20.90
N ASP A 271 29.70 -24.62 -19.63
CA ASP A 271 28.76 -24.44 -18.53
C ASP A 271 29.20 -23.31 -17.62
N SER A 272 28.77 -22.10 -17.97
CA SER A 272 29.13 -20.88 -17.24
C SER A 272 28.23 -20.57 -16.06
N VAL A 273 27.22 -21.41 -15.78
CA VAL A 273 26.33 -21.22 -14.63
C VAL A 273 26.99 -21.71 -13.34
N LYS A 274 26.90 -20.95 -12.27
CA LYS A 274 27.36 -21.36 -10.93
C LYS A 274 26.56 -22.56 -10.43
N PRO A 275 27.19 -23.56 -9.80
CA PRO A 275 26.55 -24.83 -9.46
C PRO A 275 25.47 -24.71 -8.36
N ASP A 276 25.42 -23.59 -7.62
CA ASP A 276 24.46 -23.31 -6.55
C ASP A 276 23.25 -22.52 -7.03
N ARG A 277 23.10 -22.29 -8.34
CA ARG A 277 22.00 -21.51 -8.92
C ARG A 277 20.85 -22.40 -9.37
N THR A 278 19.63 -21.91 -9.12
CA THR A 278 18.37 -22.55 -9.55
C THR A 278 17.90 -21.98 -10.89
N GLY A 279 16.97 -22.66 -11.56
CA GLY A 279 16.32 -22.13 -12.76
C GLY A 279 15.59 -20.80 -12.50
N GLU A 280 15.03 -20.62 -11.30
CA GLU A 280 14.41 -19.35 -10.89
C GLU A 280 15.43 -18.22 -10.78
N ASP A 281 16.64 -18.47 -10.26
CA ASP A 281 17.71 -17.46 -10.20
C ASP A 281 18.11 -17.00 -11.60
N LEU A 282 18.22 -17.94 -12.56
CA LEU A 282 18.52 -17.64 -13.95
C LEU A 282 17.40 -16.83 -14.62
N LEU A 283 16.14 -17.21 -14.37
CA LEU A 283 14.99 -16.49 -14.88
C LEU A 283 15.01 -15.02 -14.42
N PHE A 284 15.21 -14.77 -13.11
CA PHE A 284 15.24 -13.41 -12.59
C PHE A 284 16.41 -12.59 -13.13
N GLN A 285 17.56 -13.19 -13.38
CA GLN A 285 18.68 -12.52 -14.06
C GLN A 285 18.27 -12.08 -15.47
N ILE A 286 17.62 -12.93 -16.25
CA ILE A 286 17.14 -12.62 -17.60
C ILE A 286 16.09 -11.50 -17.57
N LEU A 287 15.14 -11.54 -16.63
CA LEU A 287 14.14 -10.49 -16.48
C LEU A 287 14.82 -9.13 -16.24
N ILE A 288 15.86 -9.10 -15.41
CA ILE A 288 16.63 -7.86 -15.13
C ILE A 288 17.40 -7.41 -16.39
N GLU A 289 18.13 -8.32 -17.05
CA GLU A 289 18.94 -7.99 -18.22
C GLU A 289 18.09 -7.48 -19.40
N TRP A 290 16.87 -8.00 -19.54
CA TRP A 290 15.94 -7.57 -20.58
C TRP A 290 15.06 -6.38 -20.17
N GLY A 291 15.24 -5.86 -18.96
CA GLY A 291 14.47 -4.74 -18.43
C GLY A 291 12.99 -5.05 -18.22
N LEU A 292 12.66 -6.32 -17.95
CA LEU A 292 11.31 -6.76 -17.65
C LEU A 292 10.98 -6.54 -16.17
N GLU A 293 9.70 -6.37 -15.88
CA GLU A 293 9.25 -6.15 -14.49
C GLU A 293 9.38 -7.44 -13.66
N LEU A 294 10.07 -7.35 -12.52
CA LEU A 294 10.22 -8.47 -11.61
C LEU A 294 8.90 -8.91 -10.94
N ALA A 295 7.86 -8.10 -11.04
CA ALA A 295 6.53 -8.39 -10.51
C ALA A 295 5.61 -9.15 -11.49
N MET A 296 6.05 -9.38 -12.74
CA MET A 296 5.27 -10.15 -13.73
C MET A 296 4.84 -11.50 -13.16
N PRO A 297 3.62 -11.98 -13.45
CA PRO A 297 3.20 -13.33 -13.08
C PRO A 297 4.18 -14.37 -13.63
N VAL A 298 4.62 -15.30 -12.79
CA VAL A 298 5.48 -16.43 -13.14
C VAL A 298 4.78 -17.68 -12.67
N VAL A 299 4.59 -18.62 -13.59
CA VAL A 299 4.07 -19.95 -13.28
C VAL A 299 5.16 -20.96 -13.62
N CYS A 300 5.42 -21.88 -12.70
CA CYS A 300 6.26 -23.05 -12.97
C CYS A 300 5.32 -24.19 -13.29
N GLU A 301 5.46 -24.80 -14.45
CA GLU A 301 4.61 -25.89 -14.90
C GLU A 301 5.45 -27.01 -15.54
N GLU A 302 4.88 -28.21 -15.59
CA GLU A 302 5.49 -29.36 -16.21
C GLU A 302 5.06 -29.46 -17.69
N LEU A 303 6.02 -29.53 -18.60
CA LEU A 303 5.79 -29.67 -20.04
C LEU A 303 6.69 -30.79 -20.57
N GLU A 304 6.10 -31.85 -21.17
CA GLU A 304 6.77 -33.05 -21.64
C GLU A 304 7.66 -33.76 -20.57
N GLY A 305 7.31 -33.58 -19.28
CA GLY A 305 8.06 -34.15 -18.15
C GLY A 305 9.15 -33.23 -17.58
N ASP A 306 9.30 -32.03 -18.16
CA ASP A 306 10.29 -31.05 -17.79
C ASP A 306 9.63 -29.81 -17.11
N GLU A 307 10.33 -29.22 -16.14
CA GLU A 307 9.90 -27.99 -15.47
C GLU A 307 10.21 -26.76 -16.33
N VAL A 308 9.20 -26.00 -16.72
CA VAL A 308 9.33 -24.76 -17.49
C VAL A 308 8.75 -23.58 -16.73
N TYR A 309 9.35 -22.42 -16.92
CA TYR A 309 8.88 -21.16 -16.37
C TYR A 309 8.11 -20.37 -17.42
N VAL A 310 6.86 -20.06 -17.14
CA VAL A 310 5.99 -19.26 -17.99
C VAL A 310 5.78 -17.90 -17.34
N VAL A 311 6.14 -16.83 -18.03
CA VAL A 311 6.04 -15.46 -17.56
C VAL A 311 4.99 -14.71 -18.36
N ASP A 312 4.15 -13.93 -17.67
CA ASP A 312 3.14 -13.04 -18.25
C ASP A 312 2.25 -13.74 -19.28
N ASP A 313 1.61 -14.83 -18.84
CA ASP A 313 0.67 -15.64 -19.65
C ASP A 313 1.25 -16.19 -20.96
N GLY A 314 2.56 -16.47 -20.97
CA GLY A 314 3.26 -17.05 -22.10
C GLY A 314 4.05 -16.05 -22.95
N ALA A 315 4.13 -14.80 -22.58
CA ALA A 315 5.01 -13.84 -23.27
C ALA A 315 6.48 -14.28 -23.26
N LEU A 316 6.92 -14.95 -22.20
CA LEU A 316 8.23 -15.57 -22.09
C LEU A 316 8.06 -17.00 -21.57
N ILE A 317 8.68 -17.99 -22.23
CA ILE A 317 8.83 -19.35 -21.71
C ILE A 317 10.31 -19.67 -21.59
N ALA A 318 10.74 -20.17 -20.43
CA ALA A 318 12.13 -20.48 -20.15
C ALA A 318 12.30 -21.92 -19.64
N PHE A 319 13.31 -22.60 -20.15
CA PHE A 319 13.76 -23.90 -19.69
C PHE A 319 15.26 -23.88 -19.38
N PHE A 320 15.61 -24.30 -18.16
CA PHE A 320 17.00 -24.29 -17.67
C PHE A 320 17.55 -25.65 -17.29
N GLY A 321 16.87 -26.73 -17.72
CA GLY A 321 17.35 -28.09 -17.52
C GLY A 321 18.61 -28.42 -18.35
N SER A 322 19.23 -29.54 -18.04
CA SER A 322 20.48 -29.96 -18.62
C SER A 322 20.33 -30.69 -20.00
N GLU A 323 19.10 -31.00 -20.39
CA GLU A 323 18.83 -31.71 -21.65
C GLU A 323 17.60 -31.12 -22.34
N VAL A 324 17.80 -30.49 -23.49
CA VAL A 324 16.74 -29.91 -24.32
C VAL A 324 16.28 -30.96 -25.34
N SER A 325 15.12 -31.56 -25.11
CA SER A 325 14.53 -32.52 -26.05
C SER A 325 13.79 -31.83 -27.21
N PRO A 326 13.78 -32.42 -28.41
CA PRO A 326 13.00 -31.88 -29.53
C PRO A 326 11.49 -31.82 -29.27
N ASP A 327 10.96 -32.69 -28.43
CA ASP A 327 9.53 -32.71 -28.09
C ASP A 327 9.18 -31.54 -27.14
N LEU A 328 10.04 -31.24 -26.16
CA LEU A 328 9.94 -30.05 -25.33
C LEU A 328 9.96 -28.75 -26.17
N VAL A 329 10.91 -28.65 -27.11
CA VAL A 329 11.01 -27.51 -28.03
C VAL A 329 9.72 -27.30 -28.79
N ARG A 330 9.14 -28.36 -29.37
CA ARG A 330 7.87 -28.32 -30.10
C ARG A 330 6.70 -27.94 -29.18
N ALA A 331 6.69 -28.49 -27.98
CA ALA A 331 5.64 -28.20 -27.01
C ALA A 331 5.67 -26.72 -26.56
N MET A 332 6.86 -26.17 -26.32
CA MET A 332 7.04 -24.75 -26.03
C MET A 332 6.65 -23.88 -27.23
N ALA A 333 7.08 -24.23 -28.46
CA ALA A 333 6.79 -23.45 -29.67
C ALA A 333 5.27 -23.39 -29.98
N ARG A 334 4.52 -24.47 -29.74
CA ARG A 334 3.04 -24.49 -29.89
C ARG A 334 2.30 -23.50 -29.00
N ARG A 335 2.95 -22.97 -27.99
CA ARG A 335 2.38 -21.90 -27.14
C ARG A 335 2.58 -20.50 -27.69
N GLU A 336 3.26 -20.40 -28.83
CA GLU A 336 3.50 -19.12 -29.52
C GLU A 336 4.08 -18.04 -28.63
N PRO A 337 5.13 -18.31 -27.79
CA PRO A 337 5.67 -17.31 -26.90
C PRO A 337 6.34 -16.18 -27.70
N LEU A 338 6.30 -14.95 -27.17
CA LEU A 338 7.07 -13.85 -27.77
C LEU A 338 8.58 -14.08 -27.66
N ARG A 339 9.00 -14.84 -26.64
CA ARG A 339 10.40 -15.21 -26.39
C ARG A 339 10.48 -16.57 -25.74
N ALA A 340 11.44 -17.37 -26.21
CA ALA A 340 11.83 -18.63 -25.60
C ALA A 340 13.28 -18.56 -25.13
N VAL A 341 13.58 -19.11 -23.96
CA VAL A 341 14.92 -19.12 -23.37
C VAL A 341 15.31 -20.54 -23.02
N PHE A 342 16.51 -20.90 -23.41
CA PHE A 342 17.14 -22.17 -23.09
C PHE A 342 18.55 -21.91 -22.54
N ARG A 343 19.04 -22.86 -21.77
CA ARG A 343 20.44 -22.91 -21.38
C ARG A 343 21.24 -23.50 -22.56
N ASP A 344 22.30 -22.84 -22.97
CA ASP A 344 23.11 -23.27 -24.15
C ASP A 344 23.70 -24.68 -23.95
N SER A 345 24.25 -24.96 -22.78
CA SER A 345 24.75 -26.27 -22.38
C SER A 345 23.69 -27.38 -22.31
N GLY A 346 22.39 -27.04 -22.41
CA GLY A 346 21.30 -28.02 -22.48
C GLY A 346 21.09 -28.63 -23.85
N PHE A 347 21.68 -28.09 -24.90
CA PHE A 347 21.61 -28.65 -26.25
C PHE A 347 22.70 -29.71 -26.48
N ALA A 348 22.33 -30.85 -27.02
CA ALA A 348 23.26 -31.93 -27.30
C ALA A 348 24.29 -31.59 -28.40
N SER A 349 24.01 -30.61 -29.25
CA SER A 349 24.88 -30.13 -30.34
C SER A 349 24.39 -28.80 -30.89
N ASP A 350 25.26 -28.12 -31.65
CA ASP A 350 24.88 -26.90 -32.40
C ASP A 350 23.72 -27.16 -33.39
N ASP A 351 23.70 -28.34 -34.00
CA ASP A 351 22.60 -28.73 -34.91
C ASP A 351 21.25 -28.80 -34.15
N ALA A 352 21.25 -29.31 -32.92
CA ALA A 352 20.05 -29.35 -32.09
C ALA A 352 19.55 -27.94 -31.77
N ARG A 353 20.45 -26.98 -31.49
CA ARG A 353 20.14 -25.59 -31.27
C ARG A 353 19.56 -24.92 -32.52
N ILE A 354 20.17 -25.13 -33.69
CA ILE A 354 19.69 -24.61 -34.98
C ILE A 354 18.30 -25.18 -35.30
N ASN A 355 18.07 -26.46 -35.05
CA ASN A 355 16.77 -27.09 -35.26
C ASN A 355 15.70 -26.52 -34.34
N ALA A 356 16.04 -26.26 -33.08
CA ALA A 356 15.12 -25.59 -32.13
C ALA A 356 14.73 -24.20 -32.65
N GLU A 357 15.70 -23.41 -33.11
CA GLU A 357 15.44 -22.08 -33.68
C GLU A 357 14.52 -22.13 -34.89
N GLN A 358 14.70 -23.17 -35.79
CA GLN A 358 13.81 -23.36 -36.92
C GLN A 358 12.38 -23.71 -36.50
N ILE A 359 12.20 -24.58 -35.52
CA ILE A 359 10.88 -24.95 -35.00
C ILE A 359 10.10 -23.71 -34.53
N PHE A 360 10.75 -22.78 -33.81
CA PHE A 360 10.13 -21.53 -33.37
C PHE A 360 9.84 -20.53 -34.49
N ARG A 361 10.49 -20.68 -35.65
CA ARG A 361 10.20 -19.84 -36.83
C ARG A 361 9.09 -20.39 -37.72
N GLU A 362 8.86 -21.69 -37.67
CA GLU A 362 7.87 -22.38 -38.50
C GLU A 362 6.47 -22.42 -37.84
N LEU A 363 6.43 -22.34 -36.52
CA LEU A 363 5.19 -22.31 -35.73
C LEU A 363 4.88 -20.89 -35.28
#